data_e9914de1273cdf995cd353f437d8d0ff
#
_entry.id   e9914de1273cdf995cd353f437d8d0ff
#
_cell.length_a   1.000
_cell.length_b   1.000
_cell.length_c   1.000
_cell.angle_alpha   90.00
_cell.angle_beta   90.00
_cell.angle_gamma   90.00
#
_symmetry.space_group_name_H-M   'P 1'
#
loop_
_entity.id
_entity.type
_entity.pdbx_description
1 polymer ?
#
loop_
_entity_poly.entity_id
_entity_poly.type
_entity_poly.pdbx_seq_one_letter_code
_entity_poly.pdbx_strand_id
1 'polypeptide(L)'
;MTRRIWFIGISGSGKTTASLHMKQFLKDLDINNVIIDGDDVRKHVSTDLGFELSDRLIQVRRISGISYILAKQGITTICSSVYMNSKLATAINDQFPTHFINVTRSLQMLEKMHPTYLDKRNVVGKDITPEYDLPGVIKVENTTSLEVFLKKIEQVFQGIIKRS
;
A
#
# COMPACT_ATOMS: atom_id res chain seq x y z
N MET A 1 13.15 -14.09 -7.58
CA MET A 1 13.59 -13.37 -6.38
C MET A 1 12.39 -12.81 -5.65
N THR A 2 12.28 -13.08 -4.34
CA THR A 2 11.14 -12.63 -3.53
C THR A 2 11.21 -11.13 -3.28
N ARG A 3 10.07 -10.43 -3.33
CA ARG A 3 9.97 -8.98 -3.12
C ARG A 3 8.85 -8.65 -2.15
N ARG A 4 9.01 -7.57 -1.42
CA ARG A 4 7.90 -6.91 -0.70
C ARG A 4 7.62 -5.58 -1.37
N ILE A 5 6.39 -5.41 -1.78
CA ILE A 5 5.90 -4.22 -2.45
C ILE A 5 4.77 -3.67 -1.59
N TRP A 6 4.82 -2.39 -1.25
CA TRP A 6 3.86 -1.79 -0.34
C TRP A 6 3.27 -0.52 -0.92
N PHE A 7 2.00 -0.58 -1.28
CA PHE A 7 1.24 0.58 -1.68
C PHE A 7 0.77 1.37 -0.47
N ILE A 8 1.10 2.65 -0.43
CA ILE A 8 0.64 3.60 0.57
C ILE A 8 -0.13 4.74 -0.10
N GLY A 9 -1.01 5.40 0.64
CA GLY A 9 -1.82 6.50 0.14
C GLY A 9 -3.17 6.56 0.83
N ILE A 10 -3.83 7.69 0.77
CA ILE A 10 -5.14 7.93 1.39
C ILE A 10 -6.23 7.02 0.80
N SER A 11 -7.36 6.88 1.50
CA SER A 11 -8.52 6.12 1.01
C SER A 11 -8.99 6.67 -0.34
N GLY A 12 -9.31 5.79 -1.29
CA GLY A 12 -9.73 6.17 -2.63
C GLY A 12 -8.61 6.61 -3.58
N SER A 13 -7.34 6.57 -3.16
CA SER A 13 -6.23 6.96 -4.05
C SER A 13 -5.98 5.99 -5.21
N GLY A 14 -6.42 4.73 -5.11
CA GLY A 14 -6.26 3.72 -6.17
C GLY A 14 -5.32 2.56 -5.80
N LYS A 15 -4.96 2.39 -4.52
CA LYS A 15 -4.07 1.31 -4.06
C LYS A 15 -4.55 -0.09 -4.43
N THR A 16 -5.83 -0.38 -4.20
CA THR A 16 -6.43 -1.68 -4.53
C THR A 16 -6.36 -1.96 -6.03
N THR A 17 -6.68 -0.98 -6.86
CA THR A 17 -6.56 -1.08 -8.32
C THR A 17 -5.12 -1.36 -8.75
N ALA A 18 -4.15 -0.62 -8.17
CA ALA A 18 -2.72 -0.84 -8.42
C ALA A 18 -2.28 -2.24 -7.97
N SER A 19 -2.72 -2.70 -6.79
CA SER A 19 -2.39 -4.03 -6.26
C SER A 19 -2.90 -5.17 -7.14
N LEU A 20 -4.15 -5.06 -7.61
CA LEU A 20 -4.75 -6.06 -8.50
C LEU A 20 -4.05 -6.12 -9.86
N HIS A 21 -3.73 -4.96 -10.43
CA HIS A 21 -2.99 -4.87 -11.68
C HIS A 21 -1.59 -5.47 -11.53
N MET A 22 -0.91 -5.17 -10.43
CA MET A 22 0.36 -5.75 -10.05
C MET A 22 0.30 -7.26 -9.96
N LYS A 23 -0.66 -7.77 -9.23
CA LYS A 23 -0.84 -9.21 -9.07
C LYS A 23 -0.89 -9.91 -10.43
N GLN A 24 -1.69 -9.37 -11.38
CA GLN A 24 -1.79 -9.93 -12.71
C GLN A 24 -0.48 -9.85 -13.47
N PHE A 25 0.19 -8.70 -13.45
CA PHE A 25 1.48 -8.51 -14.11
C PHE A 25 2.56 -9.49 -13.61
N LEU A 26 2.64 -9.71 -12.29
CA LEU A 26 3.58 -10.69 -11.71
C LEU A 26 3.20 -12.13 -12.06
N LYS A 27 1.90 -12.43 -12.13
CA LYS A 27 1.40 -13.74 -12.57
C LYS A 27 1.80 -14.03 -14.03
N ASP A 28 1.72 -13.04 -14.90
CA ASP A 28 2.08 -13.18 -16.32
C ASP A 28 3.60 -13.39 -16.51
N LEU A 29 4.39 -13.05 -15.50
CA LEU A 29 5.83 -13.32 -15.43
C LEU A 29 6.18 -14.61 -14.65
N ASP A 30 5.19 -15.43 -14.32
CA ASP A 30 5.33 -16.67 -13.51
C ASP A 30 5.97 -16.42 -12.13
N ILE A 31 5.73 -15.22 -11.55
CA ILE A 31 6.20 -14.86 -10.21
C ILE A 31 5.09 -15.14 -9.20
N ASN A 32 5.35 -16.09 -8.29
CA ASN A 32 4.42 -16.42 -7.20
C ASN A 32 4.21 -15.20 -6.29
N ASN A 33 2.96 -14.77 -6.14
CA ASN A 33 2.63 -13.55 -5.41
C ASN A 33 1.27 -13.60 -4.71
N VAL A 34 1.12 -12.76 -3.68
CA VAL A 34 -0.11 -12.63 -2.90
C VAL A 34 -0.37 -11.16 -2.54
N ILE A 35 -1.64 -10.75 -2.56
CA ILE A 35 -2.08 -9.46 -2.03
C ILE A 35 -2.40 -9.60 -0.54
N ILE A 36 -1.93 -8.62 0.25
CA ILE A 36 -2.28 -8.42 1.66
C ILE A 36 -2.89 -7.02 1.76
N ASP A 37 -4.18 -6.94 1.50
CA ASP A 37 -4.91 -5.67 1.53
C ASP A 37 -5.24 -5.26 2.97
N GLY A 38 -5.01 -3.98 3.29
CA GLY A 38 -5.21 -3.46 4.64
C GLY A 38 -6.67 -3.54 5.12
N ASP A 39 -7.64 -3.41 4.21
CA ASP A 39 -9.06 -3.51 4.55
C ASP A 39 -9.45 -4.98 4.81
N ASP A 40 -8.92 -5.94 4.05
CA ASP A 40 -9.11 -7.36 4.30
C ASP A 40 -8.47 -7.80 5.62
N VAL A 41 -7.25 -7.35 5.91
CA VAL A 41 -6.59 -7.62 7.19
C VAL A 41 -7.40 -7.03 8.35
N ARG A 42 -7.95 -5.81 8.18
CA ARG A 42 -8.79 -5.20 9.22
C ARG A 42 -10.06 -6.01 9.46
N LYS A 43 -10.69 -6.49 8.42
CA LYS A 43 -11.94 -7.24 8.48
C LYS A 43 -11.78 -8.64 9.08
N HIS A 44 -10.66 -9.31 8.81
CA HIS A 44 -10.51 -10.73 9.09
C HIS A 44 -9.44 -11.07 10.14
N VAL A 45 -8.48 -10.19 10.38
CA VAL A 45 -7.36 -10.44 11.32
C VAL A 45 -7.33 -9.41 12.45
N SER A 46 -7.68 -8.16 12.16
CA SER A 46 -7.62 -7.04 13.10
C SER A 46 -9.01 -6.58 13.54
N THR A 47 -9.91 -7.51 13.83
CA THR A 47 -11.30 -7.24 14.24
C THR A 47 -11.42 -6.53 15.58
N ASP A 48 -10.36 -6.55 16.37
CA ASP A 48 -10.19 -5.88 17.66
C ASP A 48 -9.77 -4.40 17.54
N LEU A 49 -9.42 -3.93 16.32
CA LEU A 49 -8.91 -2.58 16.12
C LEU A 49 -9.98 -1.60 15.62
N GLY A 50 -9.96 -0.39 16.18
CA GLY A 50 -10.68 0.78 15.68
C GLY A 50 -9.89 1.52 14.60
N PHE A 51 -10.07 2.85 14.52
CA PHE A 51 -9.47 3.71 13.50
C PHE A 51 -8.59 4.82 14.07
N GLU A 52 -8.33 4.80 15.37
CA GLU A 52 -7.41 5.74 16.02
C GLU A 52 -5.97 5.51 15.55
N LEU A 53 -5.11 6.48 15.83
CA LEU A 53 -3.70 6.40 15.44
C LEU A 53 -3.01 5.15 16.00
N SER A 54 -3.25 4.81 17.27
CA SER A 54 -2.73 3.60 17.92
C SER A 54 -3.13 2.32 17.18
N ASP A 55 -4.39 2.21 16.78
CA ASP A 55 -4.91 1.08 16.02
C ASP A 55 -4.27 0.97 14.64
N ARG A 56 -4.04 2.11 13.98
CA ARG A 56 -3.38 2.16 12.67
C ARG A 56 -1.92 1.69 12.75
N LEU A 57 -1.21 2.04 13.82
CA LEU A 57 0.15 1.56 14.06
C LEU A 57 0.18 0.03 14.24
N ILE A 58 -0.76 -0.52 15.01
CA ILE A 58 -0.88 -1.97 15.22
C ILE A 58 -1.26 -2.66 13.90
N GLN A 59 -2.20 -2.10 13.15
CA GLN A 59 -2.63 -2.61 11.86
C GLN A 59 -1.46 -2.78 10.87
N VAL A 60 -0.64 -1.73 10.71
CA VAL A 60 0.53 -1.77 9.82
C VAL A 60 1.54 -2.83 10.28
N ARG A 61 1.76 -2.99 11.60
CA ARG A 61 2.63 -4.04 12.14
C ARG A 61 2.11 -5.45 11.84
N ARG A 62 0.79 -5.67 11.93
CA ARG A 62 0.17 -6.96 11.58
C ARG A 62 0.32 -7.28 10.11
N ILE A 63 0.07 -6.32 9.22
CA ILE A 63 0.32 -6.46 7.77
C ILE A 63 1.78 -6.82 7.52
N SER A 64 2.72 -6.10 8.18
CA SER A 64 4.15 -6.37 8.05
C SER A 64 4.53 -7.77 8.50
N GLY A 65 3.99 -8.25 9.62
CA GLY A 65 4.26 -9.61 10.13
C GLY A 65 3.80 -10.69 9.17
N ILE A 66 2.56 -10.59 8.66
CA ILE A 66 2.02 -11.53 7.66
C ILE A 66 2.90 -11.52 6.41
N SER A 67 3.20 -10.35 5.89
CA SER A 67 4.01 -10.17 4.69
C SER A 67 5.44 -10.71 4.86
N TYR A 68 6.04 -10.53 6.03
CA TYR A 68 7.37 -11.06 6.35
C TYR A 68 7.40 -12.59 6.31
N ILE A 69 6.41 -13.25 6.95
CA ILE A 69 6.32 -14.71 6.99
C ILE A 69 6.21 -15.29 5.57
N LEU A 70 5.39 -14.69 4.72
CA LEU A 70 5.19 -15.13 3.34
C LEU A 70 6.42 -14.86 2.46
N ALA A 71 7.03 -13.69 2.63
CA ALA A 71 8.24 -13.32 1.88
C ALA A 71 9.41 -14.27 2.19
N LYS A 72 9.58 -14.69 3.45
CA LYS A 72 10.57 -15.69 3.84
C LYS A 72 10.34 -17.07 3.20
N GLN A 73 9.15 -17.37 2.76
CA GLN A 73 8.79 -18.61 2.05
C GLN A 73 8.90 -18.46 0.52
N GLY A 74 9.48 -17.39 0.02
CA GLY A 74 9.68 -17.18 -1.41
C GLY A 74 8.48 -16.58 -2.14
N ILE A 75 7.44 -16.10 -1.43
CA ILE A 75 6.24 -15.52 -2.01
C ILE A 75 6.41 -14.00 -2.07
N THR A 76 6.31 -13.41 -3.27
CA THR A 76 6.27 -11.96 -3.41
C THR A 76 4.98 -11.41 -2.81
N THR A 77 5.09 -10.43 -1.90
CA THR A 77 3.93 -9.84 -1.23
C THR A 77 3.63 -8.45 -1.75
N ILE A 78 2.35 -8.19 -2.00
CA ILE A 78 1.81 -6.90 -2.42
C ILE A 78 0.92 -6.40 -1.29
N CYS A 79 1.47 -5.51 -0.45
CA CYS A 79 0.76 -4.96 0.69
C CYS A 79 0.09 -3.64 0.34
N SER A 80 -0.99 -3.31 1.04
CA SER A 80 -1.59 -1.97 1.00
C SER A 80 -1.95 -1.45 2.39
N SER A 81 -1.72 -0.18 2.64
CA SER A 81 -2.17 0.50 3.86
C SER A 81 -2.46 1.97 3.62
N VAL A 82 -3.42 2.50 4.37
CA VAL A 82 -3.76 3.93 4.34
C VAL A 82 -2.80 4.75 5.20
N TYR A 83 -2.39 4.23 6.35
CA TYR A 83 -1.44 4.89 7.24
C TYR A 83 -0.02 4.36 7.06
N MET A 84 0.94 5.25 7.08
CA MET A 84 2.37 4.95 7.17
C MET A 84 3.08 6.16 7.80
N ASN A 85 4.20 5.91 8.45
CA ASN A 85 5.17 6.93 8.85
C ASN A 85 6.60 6.42 8.64
N SER A 86 7.57 7.32 8.71
CA SER A 86 8.98 7.02 8.45
C SER A 86 9.55 5.97 9.40
N LYS A 87 9.18 6.01 10.69
CA LYS A 87 9.64 5.03 11.70
C LYS A 87 9.15 3.61 11.38
N LEU A 88 7.88 3.45 11.00
CA LEU A 88 7.34 2.15 10.59
C LEU A 88 7.97 1.67 9.29
N ALA A 89 8.11 2.54 8.30
CA ALA A 89 8.71 2.19 7.02
C ALA A 89 10.15 1.71 7.16
N THR A 90 10.96 2.39 7.99
CA THR A 90 12.32 1.96 8.31
C THR A 90 12.32 0.58 8.96
N ALA A 91 11.53 0.39 10.02
CA ALA A 91 11.46 -0.90 10.72
C ALA A 91 10.99 -2.06 9.80
N ILE A 92 10.06 -1.78 8.88
CA ILE A 92 9.61 -2.74 7.87
C ILE A 92 10.73 -3.10 6.89
N ASN A 93 11.45 -2.10 6.40
CA ASN A 93 12.52 -2.28 5.44
C ASN A 93 13.73 -3.02 6.06
N ASP A 94 14.05 -2.76 7.32
CA ASP A 94 15.13 -3.42 8.06
C ASP A 94 14.84 -4.92 8.28
N GLN A 95 13.56 -5.28 8.43
CA GLN A 95 13.17 -6.69 8.54
C GLN A 95 13.30 -7.44 7.22
N PHE A 96 12.92 -6.81 6.12
CA PHE A 96 12.99 -7.36 4.77
C PHE A 96 12.90 -6.22 3.75
N PRO A 97 13.79 -6.17 2.74
CA PRO A 97 13.79 -5.10 1.73
C PRO A 97 12.41 -4.90 1.12
N THR A 98 11.92 -3.65 1.17
CA THR A 98 10.55 -3.31 0.79
C THR A 98 10.54 -2.11 -0.14
N HIS A 99 9.82 -2.24 -1.27
CA HIS A 99 9.57 -1.13 -2.19
C HIS A 99 8.26 -0.42 -1.81
N PHE A 100 8.36 0.80 -1.31
CA PHE A 100 7.20 1.61 -1.02
C PHE A 100 6.77 2.40 -2.25
N ILE A 101 5.48 2.35 -2.58
CA ILE A 101 4.86 3.06 -3.70
C ILE A 101 3.73 3.92 -3.15
N ASN A 102 3.91 5.24 -3.20
CA ASN A 102 2.88 6.18 -2.79
C ASN A 102 1.96 6.49 -3.97
N VAL A 103 0.71 6.03 -3.88
CA VAL A 103 -0.34 6.35 -4.85
C VAL A 103 -1.03 7.64 -4.40
N THR A 104 -0.81 8.72 -5.13
CA THR A 104 -1.34 10.04 -4.80
C THR A 104 -2.59 10.37 -5.62
N ARG A 105 -3.56 11.02 -4.98
CA ARG A 105 -4.76 11.58 -5.58
C ARG A 105 -5.18 12.83 -4.80
N SER A 106 -5.78 13.80 -5.47
CA SER A 106 -6.22 15.03 -4.83
C SER A 106 -7.23 14.76 -3.71
N LEU A 107 -6.90 15.19 -2.48
CA LEU A 107 -7.80 15.08 -1.34
C LEU A 107 -9.11 15.85 -1.59
N GLN A 108 -9.03 17.02 -2.20
CA GLN A 108 -10.22 17.85 -2.53
C GLN A 108 -11.22 17.13 -3.44
N MET A 109 -10.72 16.30 -4.38
CA MET A 109 -11.58 15.46 -5.22
C MET A 109 -12.21 14.34 -4.40
N LEU A 110 -11.43 13.69 -3.54
CA LEU A 110 -11.88 12.56 -2.74
C LEU A 110 -12.88 12.98 -1.67
N GLU A 111 -12.70 14.13 -1.04
CA GLU A 111 -13.65 14.69 -0.07
C GLU A 111 -15.05 14.90 -0.65
N LYS A 112 -15.16 15.17 -1.95
CA LYS A 112 -16.46 15.37 -2.63
C LYS A 112 -17.10 14.06 -3.09
N MET A 113 -16.34 13.01 -3.28
CA MET A 113 -16.79 11.82 -4.01
C MET A 113 -16.70 10.52 -3.20
N HIS A 114 -15.83 10.44 -2.20
CA HIS A 114 -15.54 9.20 -1.51
C HIS A 114 -16.22 9.15 -0.12
N PRO A 115 -17.04 8.13 0.18
CA PRO A 115 -17.83 8.04 1.43
C PRO A 115 -17.01 8.17 2.71
N THR A 116 -15.75 7.73 2.69
CA THR A 116 -14.84 7.80 3.85
C THR A 116 -14.67 9.24 4.37
N TYR A 117 -14.74 10.25 3.50
CA TYR A 117 -14.48 11.64 3.86
C TYR A 117 -15.75 12.42 4.22
N LEU A 118 -16.93 11.86 3.97
CA LEU A 118 -18.20 12.53 4.23
C LEU A 118 -18.64 12.41 5.69
N ASP A 119 -18.57 11.19 6.28
CA ASP A 119 -19.22 10.91 7.57
C ASP A 119 -18.31 10.23 8.61
N LYS A 120 -17.04 9.95 8.30
CA LYS A 120 -16.13 9.23 9.22
C LYS A 120 -15.22 10.17 10.00
N ARG A 121 -14.85 9.73 11.21
CA ARG A 121 -13.81 10.35 12.06
C ARG A 121 -12.49 9.56 11.96
N ASN A 122 -11.39 10.16 12.42
CA ASN A 122 -10.05 9.57 12.39
C ASN A 122 -9.61 9.16 10.97
N VAL A 123 -9.96 9.99 9.98
CA VAL A 123 -9.64 9.77 8.57
C VAL A 123 -8.21 10.22 8.28
N VAL A 124 -7.40 9.32 7.73
CA VAL A 124 -6.04 9.65 7.30
C VAL A 124 -6.06 10.61 6.12
N GLY A 125 -5.25 11.66 6.21
CA GLY A 125 -5.22 12.75 5.25
C GLY A 125 -6.14 13.93 5.60
N LYS A 126 -7.08 13.73 6.54
CA LYS A 126 -7.98 14.76 7.07
C LYS A 126 -7.73 15.00 8.56
N ASP A 127 -7.93 13.97 9.39
CA ASP A 127 -7.83 14.06 10.85
C ASP A 127 -6.49 13.52 11.36
N ILE A 128 -5.87 12.57 10.65
CA ILE A 128 -4.61 11.93 10.96
C ILE A 128 -3.63 12.19 9.83
N THR A 129 -2.50 12.84 10.14
CA THR A 129 -1.46 13.12 9.16
C THR A 129 -0.54 11.92 8.96
N PRO A 130 -0.48 11.33 7.76
CA PRO A 130 0.50 10.30 7.42
C PRO A 130 1.82 10.92 6.97
N GLU A 131 2.89 10.14 7.02
CA GLU A 131 4.18 10.50 6.41
C GLU A 131 4.42 9.57 5.21
N TYR A 132 4.21 10.11 4.01
CA TYR A 132 4.41 9.34 2.77
C TYR A 132 5.71 9.69 2.04
N ASP A 133 6.43 10.74 2.49
CA ASP A 133 7.75 11.10 1.97
C ASP A 133 8.83 10.23 2.61
N LEU A 134 8.82 8.96 2.27
CA LEU A 134 9.75 7.97 2.79
C LEU A 134 11.03 7.93 1.95
N PRO A 135 12.19 7.59 2.54
CA PRO A 135 13.40 7.36 1.78
C PRO A 135 13.19 6.30 0.69
N GLY A 136 13.50 6.63 -0.56
CA GLY A 136 13.34 5.71 -1.70
C GLY A 136 11.91 5.41 -2.12
N VAL A 137 10.92 6.13 -1.61
CA VAL A 137 9.51 5.98 -2.04
C VAL A 137 9.34 6.37 -3.50
N ILE A 138 8.57 5.57 -4.23
CA ILE A 138 8.20 5.87 -5.60
C ILE A 138 6.82 6.50 -5.59
N LYS A 139 6.68 7.72 -6.12
CA LYS A 139 5.39 8.41 -6.20
C LYS A 139 4.71 8.11 -7.53
N VAL A 140 3.43 7.74 -7.49
CA VAL A 140 2.58 7.50 -8.66
C VAL A 140 1.29 8.30 -8.52
N GLU A 141 1.08 9.25 -9.41
CA GLU A 141 -0.12 10.07 -9.43
C GLU A 141 -1.26 9.38 -10.18
N ASN A 142 -2.42 9.29 -9.53
CA ASN A 142 -3.67 8.82 -10.09
C ASN A 142 -4.62 10.00 -10.35
N THR A 143 -4.25 10.84 -11.33
CA THR A 143 -5.00 12.06 -11.70
C THR A 143 -5.53 12.03 -13.13
N THR A 144 -5.20 10.97 -13.87
CA THR A 144 -5.52 10.79 -15.29
C THR A 144 -6.47 9.61 -15.49
N SER A 145 -6.62 9.15 -16.74
CA SER A 145 -7.41 7.95 -17.04
C SER A 145 -6.84 6.70 -16.35
N LEU A 146 -7.69 5.71 -16.15
CA LEU A 146 -7.29 4.42 -15.59
C LEU A 146 -6.14 3.80 -16.39
N GLU A 147 -6.21 3.82 -17.71
CA GLU A 147 -5.18 3.26 -18.59
C GLU A 147 -3.81 3.90 -18.35
N VAL A 148 -3.75 5.22 -18.27
CA VAL A 148 -2.50 5.95 -18.02
C VAL A 148 -1.97 5.63 -16.61
N PHE A 149 -2.84 5.54 -15.61
CA PHE A 149 -2.46 5.16 -14.26
C PHE A 149 -1.84 3.75 -14.21
N LEU A 150 -2.48 2.77 -14.85
CA LEU A 150 -1.99 1.39 -14.89
C LEU A 150 -0.65 1.27 -15.64
N LYS A 151 -0.46 2.00 -16.73
CA LYS A 151 0.85 2.09 -17.41
C LYS A 151 1.97 2.64 -16.51
N LYS A 152 1.68 3.66 -15.69
CA LYS A 152 2.65 4.16 -14.71
C LYS A 152 3.02 3.07 -13.69
N ILE A 153 2.04 2.32 -13.21
CA ILE A 153 2.27 1.19 -12.30
C ILE A 153 3.17 0.13 -12.94
N GLU A 154 2.94 -0.27 -14.18
CA GLU A 154 3.80 -1.21 -14.91
C GLU A 154 5.24 -0.72 -15.04
N GLN A 155 5.44 0.55 -15.38
CA GLN A 155 6.77 1.14 -15.50
C GLN A 155 7.54 1.09 -14.17
N VAL A 156 6.86 1.36 -13.06
CA VAL A 156 7.45 1.21 -11.71
C VAL A 156 7.92 -0.20 -11.46
N PHE A 157 7.13 -1.20 -11.90
CA PHE A 157 7.50 -2.62 -11.76
C PHE A 157 8.68 -3.04 -12.56
N GLN A 158 8.67 -2.68 -13.84
CA GLN A 158 9.79 -2.95 -14.71
C GLN A 158 11.07 -2.37 -14.12
N GLY A 159 10.99 -1.20 -13.49
CA GLY A 159 12.10 -0.59 -12.77
C GLY A 159 12.55 -1.38 -11.54
N ILE A 160 11.62 -1.92 -10.75
CA ILE A 160 11.90 -2.75 -9.57
C ILE A 160 12.53 -4.10 -9.99
N ILE A 161 12.03 -4.72 -11.05
CA ILE A 161 12.53 -6.02 -11.52
C ILE A 161 13.93 -5.89 -12.12
N LYS A 162 14.21 -4.83 -12.86
CA LYS A 162 15.53 -4.63 -13.50
C LYS A 162 16.65 -4.29 -12.52
N ARG A 163 16.35 -3.79 -11.33
CA ARG A 163 17.34 -3.42 -10.29
C ARG A 163 17.69 -4.58 -9.34
N SER A 164 17.13 -5.73 -9.56
CA SER A 164 17.34 -6.97 -8.80
C SER A 164 18.13 -7.97 -9.61
#